data_c3c6483259a2c65dec9978a3742057c6
#
_entry.id   c3c6483259a2c65dec9978a3742057c6
#
_cell.length_a   1.000
_cell.length_b   1.000
_cell.length_c   1.000
_cell.angle_alpha   90.00
_cell.angle_beta   90.00
_cell.angle_gamma   90.00
#
_symmetry.space_group_name_H-M   'P 1'
#
loop_
_entity.id
_entity.type
_entity.pdbx_description
1 polymer ?
#
loop_
_entity_poly.entity_id
_entity_poly.type
_entity_poly.pdbx_seq_one_letter_code
_entity_poly.pdbx_strand_id
1 'polypeptide(L)'
;MTNQRLICLSLAAVSLGLLMLAADMYRDDAAVRDRMDYLIAETEAYRRSHRLQSDSLADALRRKRSSVPDTSSECAFYDPKLPGRGDCYFTPLPNNGYALTVIGRHYGAVYDSETGCIRTGNAYTAAWGD
;
A
#
# COMPACT_ATOMS: atom_id res chain seq x y z
N MET A 1 14.37 -1.12 -48.79
CA MET A 1 14.69 -0.05 -47.80
C MET A 1 13.55 0.31 -46.86
N THR A 2 12.31 0.29 -47.29
CA THR A 2 11.13 0.61 -46.44
C THR A 2 10.89 -0.38 -45.30
N ASN A 3 11.10 -1.68 -45.49
CA ASN A 3 10.86 -2.71 -44.47
C ASN A 3 11.84 -2.64 -43.30
N GLN A 4 13.11 -2.32 -43.53
CA GLN A 4 14.07 -2.20 -42.43
C GLN A 4 13.78 -0.99 -41.55
N ARG A 5 13.35 0.14 -42.10
CA ARG A 5 12.95 1.32 -41.33
C ARG A 5 11.71 1.06 -40.47
N LEU A 6 10.74 0.35 -41.02
CA LEU A 6 9.54 -0.06 -40.30
C LEU A 6 9.88 -1.00 -39.14
N ILE A 7 10.75 -1.97 -39.33
CA ILE A 7 11.21 -2.89 -38.28
C ILE A 7 11.94 -2.14 -37.17
N CYS A 8 12.85 -1.23 -37.52
CA CYS A 8 13.58 -0.41 -36.54
C CYS A 8 12.64 0.49 -35.74
N LEU A 9 11.64 1.10 -36.36
CA LEU A 9 10.67 1.95 -35.71
C LEU A 9 9.76 1.13 -34.76
N SER A 10 9.35 -0.06 -35.17
CA SER A 10 8.53 -0.94 -34.33
C SER A 10 9.31 -1.45 -33.12
N LEU A 11 10.59 -1.83 -33.29
CA LEU A 11 11.45 -2.24 -32.19
C LEU A 11 11.70 -1.09 -31.19
N ALA A 12 11.92 0.12 -31.70
CA ALA A 12 12.10 1.30 -30.85
C ALA A 12 10.83 1.62 -30.05
N ALA A 13 9.65 1.52 -30.66
CA ALA A 13 8.37 1.74 -29.99
C ALA A 13 8.10 0.71 -28.90
N VAL A 14 8.39 -0.58 -29.17
CA VAL A 14 8.26 -1.66 -28.17
C VAL A 14 9.22 -1.44 -27.01
N SER A 15 10.47 -1.09 -27.28
CA SER A 15 11.47 -0.83 -26.25
C SER A 15 11.08 0.36 -25.36
N LEU A 16 10.56 1.43 -25.95
CA LEU A 16 10.08 2.59 -25.20
C LEU A 16 8.85 2.23 -24.31
N GLY A 17 7.93 1.44 -24.85
CA GLY A 17 6.78 0.95 -24.10
C GLY A 17 7.17 0.10 -22.88
N LEU A 18 8.16 -0.78 -23.04
CA LEU A 18 8.70 -1.60 -21.94
C LEU A 18 9.39 -0.75 -20.87
N LEU A 19 10.14 0.27 -21.26
CA LEU A 19 10.79 1.20 -20.34
C LEU A 19 9.77 2.01 -19.56
N MET A 20 8.70 2.47 -20.19
CA MET A 20 7.62 3.19 -19.52
C MET A 20 6.89 2.30 -18.51
N LEU A 21 6.61 1.05 -18.87
CA LEU A 21 6.00 0.08 -17.97
C LEU A 21 6.91 -0.20 -16.77
N ALA A 22 8.19 -0.42 -16.97
CA ALA A 22 9.15 -0.66 -15.90
C ALA A 22 9.25 0.55 -14.95
N ALA A 23 9.23 1.77 -15.48
CA ALA A 23 9.23 2.99 -14.69
C ALA A 23 7.93 3.14 -13.85
N ASP A 24 6.77 2.81 -14.43
CA ASP A 24 5.48 2.84 -13.73
C ASP A 24 5.44 1.81 -12.59
N MET A 25 5.92 0.59 -12.84
CA MET A 25 6.05 -0.46 -11.83
C MET A 25 6.97 -0.05 -10.68
N TYR A 26 8.12 0.55 -10.99
CA TYR A 26 9.06 1.04 -9.98
C TYR A 26 8.44 2.14 -9.10
N ARG A 27 7.73 3.08 -9.71
CA ARG A 27 7.03 4.15 -8.97
C ARG A 27 5.93 3.60 -8.09
N ASP A 28 5.21 2.61 -8.55
CA ASP A 28 4.15 1.96 -7.79
C ASP A 28 4.72 1.22 -6.56
N ASP A 29 5.81 0.46 -6.74
CA ASP A 29 6.50 -0.21 -5.63
C ASP A 29 6.99 0.78 -4.58
N ALA A 30 7.63 1.87 -5.00
CA ALA A 30 8.08 2.92 -4.10
C ALA A 30 6.91 3.57 -3.34
N ALA A 31 5.82 3.90 -4.03
CA ALA A 31 4.63 4.50 -3.43
C ALA A 31 3.96 3.57 -2.41
N VAL A 32 3.90 2.26 -2.68
CA VAL A 32 3.36 1.26 -1.76
C VAL A 32 4.21 1.16 -0.50
N ARG A 33 5.54 1.17 -0.63
CA ARG A 33 6.47 1.12 0.52
C ARG A 33 6.37 2.37 1.37
N ASP A 34 6.44 3.55 0.77
CA ASP A 34 6.36 4.83 1.47
C ASP A 34 5.04 4.97 2.24
N ARG A 35 3.95 4.52 1.62
CA ARG A 35 2.64 4.51 2.26
C ARG A 35 2.56 3.52 3.42
N MET A 36 3.14 2.33 3.26
CA MET A 36 3.19 1.34 4.34
C MET A 36 3.99 1.87 5.53
N ASP A 37 5.16 2.44 5.30
CA ASP A 37 6.00 3.02 6.36
C ASP A 37 5.28 4.14 7.12
N TYR A 38 4.59 5.01 6.40
CA TYR A 38 3.76 6.05 7.01
C TYR A 38 2.65 5.47 7.88
N LEU A 39 1.91 4.49 7.38
CA LEU A 39 0.80 3.88 8.10
C LEU A 39 1.25 3.14 9.36
N ILE A 40 2.38 2.44 9.29
CA ILE A 40 3.00 1.79 10.45
C ILE A 40 3.36 2.83 11.49
N ALA A 41 4.07 3.89 11.09
CA ALA A 41 4.50 4.95 12.00
C ALA A 41 3.33 5.63 12.71
N GLU A 42 2.27 5.99 11.97
CA GLU A 42 1.07 6.61 12.51
C GLU A 42 0.27 5.67 13.43
N THR A 43 0.12 4.41 13.03
CA THR A 43 -0.59 3.41 13.85
C THR A 43 0.15 3.13 15.15
N GLU A 44 1.48 3.01 15.11
CA GLU A 44 2.30 2.79 16.30
C GLU A 44 2.34 4.03 17.21
N ALA A 45 2.38 5.23 16.65
CA ALA A 45 2.29 6.46 17.42
C ALA A 45 0.94 6.58 18.13
N TYR A 46 -0.14 6.25 17.41
CA TYR A 46 -1.49 6.24 17.98
C TYR A 46 -1.62 5.20 19.10
N ARG A 47 -1.13 3.98 18.88
CA ARG A 47 -1.12 2.91 19.88
C ARG A 47 -0.38 3.31 21.16
N ARG A 48 0.77 3.96 21.02
CA ARG A 48 1.58 4.44 22.16
C ARG A 48 0.92 5.58 22.92
N SER A 49 0.33 6.53 22.22
CA SER A 49 -0.29 7.71 22.84
C SER A 49 -1.59 7.38 23.59
N HIS A 50 -2.32 6.39 23.12
CA HIS A 50 -3.66 6.06 23.66
C HIS A 50 -3.66 4.94 24.68
N ARG A 51 -2.54 4.43 25.16
CA ARG A 51 -2.42 3.36 26.18
C ARG A 51 -3.76 2.70 26.49
N LEU A 52 -4.23 1.88 25.57
CA LEU A 52 -5.58 1.35 25.54
C LEU A 52 -5.74 0.36 26.71
N GLN A 53 -6.33 0.81 27.80
CA GLN A 53 -6.59 -0.06 28.95
C GLN A 53 -7.89 -0.85 28.85
N SER A 54 -8.83 -0.41 28.03
CA SER A 54 -10.16 -1.03 27.98
C SER A 54 -10.68 -1.35 26.58
N ASP A 55 -10.30 -0.54 25.59
CA ASP A 55 -10.77 -0.73 24.22
C ASP A 55 -9.72 -1.41 23.36
N SER A 56 -10.15 -2.25 22.42
CA SER A 56 -9.24 -2.79 21.44
C SER A 56 -8.69 -1.67 20.53
N LEU A 57 -7.46 -1.84 20.07
CA LEU A 57 -6.85 -0.93 19.08
C LEU A 57 -7.75 -0.78 17.85
N ALA A 58 -8.40 -1.88 17.42
CA ALA A 58 -9.31 -1.88 16.29
C ALA A 58 -10.51 -0.93 16.49
N ASP A 59 -11.12 -0.93 17.68
CA ASP A 59 -12.27 -0.06 17.98
C ASP A 59 -11.84 1.40 18.05
N ALA A 60 -10.68 1.68 18.63
CA ALA A 60 -10.13 3.03 18.69
C ALA A 60 -9.84 3.58 17.28
N LEU A 61 -9.24 2.77 16.42
CA LEU A 61 -8.96 3.15 15.02
C LEU A 61 -10.23 3.29 14.18
N ARG A 62 -11.23 2.47 14.42
CA ARG A 62 -12.54 2.61 13.77
C ARG A 62 -13.21 3.93 14.12
N ARG A 63 -13.17 4.34 15.39
CA ARG A 63 -13.68 5.67 15.80
C ARG A 63 -12.89 6.82 15.17
N LYS A 64 -11.57 6.69 15.09
CA LYS A 64 -10.73 7.69 14.42
C LYS A 64 -11.06 7.79 12.95
N ARG A 65 -11.27 6.67 12.27
CA ARG A 65 -11.65 6.64 10.86
C ARG A 65 -12.96 7.35 10.58
N SER A 66 -13.97 7.23 11.44
CA SER A 66 -15.26 7.89 11.26
C SER A 66 -15.17 9.42 11.22
N SER A 67 -14.06 10.00 11.69
CA SER A 67 -13.77 11.42 11.61
C SER A 67 -13.00 11.86 10.35
N VAL A 68 -12.60 10.91 9.50
CA VAL A 68 -11.85 11.19 8.26
C VAL A 68 -12.83 11.32 7.09
N PRO A 69 -12.61 12.26 6.16
CA PRO A 69 -13.44 12.39 4.96
C PRO A 69 -13.54 11.07 4.19
N ASP A 70 -14.65 10.92 3.48
CA ASP A 70 -14.95 9.73 2.69
C ASP A 70 -13.78 9.35 1.78
N THR A 71 -13.12 8.27 2.13
CA THR A 71 -12.04 7.68 1.37
C THR A 71 -12.38 6.21 1.11
N SER A 72 -12.01 5.71 -0.04
CA SER A 72 -12.13 4.28 -0.37
C SER A 72 -11.27 3.38 0.53
N SER A 73 -10.41 3.98 1.33
CA SER A 73 -9.47 3.31 2.22
C SER A 73 -10.09 2.93 3.56
N GLU A 74 -9.88 1.73 4.02
CA GLU A 74 -10.32 1.26 5.34
C GLU A 74 -9.36 1.64 6.48
N CYS A 75 -8.20 2.21 6.18
CA CYS A 75 -7.24 2.64 7.18
C CYS A 75 -7.66 3.96 7.87
N ALA A 76 -7.36 4.05 9.16
CA ALA A 76 -7.66 5.22 9.97
C ALA A 76 -6.79 6.44 9.67
N PHE A 77 -5.66 6.24 9.02
CA PHE A 77 -4.72 7.29 8.67
C PHE A 77 -4.68 7.48 7.17
N TYR A 78 -4.91 8.70 6.76
CA TYR A 78 -4.89 9.10 5.37
C TYR A 78 -4.10 10.39 5.23
N ASP A 79 -3.08 10.36 4.39
CA ASP A 79 -2.39 11.57 3.97
C ASP A 79 -2.68 11.83 2.50
N PRO A 80 -3.46 12.89 2.19
CA PRO A 80 -3.76 13.24 0.80
C PRO A 80 -2.52 13.69 0.02
N LYS A 81 -1.42 14.01 0.71
CA LYS A 81 -0.16 14.42 0.08
C LYS A 81 0.70 13.24 -0.35
N LEU A 82 0.45 12.05 0.21
CA LEU A 82 1.15 10.86 -0.24
C LEU A 82 0.62 10.46 -1.61
N PRO A 83 1.46 10.47 -2.65
CA PRO A 83 1.06 10.06 -3.99
C PRO A 83 0.90 8.54 -4.01
N GLY A 84 -0.21 8.05 -3.50
CA GLY A 84 -0.50 6.64 -3.47
C GLY A 84 -1.91 6.39 -3.95
N ARG A 85 -2.05 5.94 -5.16
CA ARG A 85 -3.26 5.26 -5.58
C ARG A 85 -3.20 3.89 -4.94
N GLY A 86 -3.94 3.65 -3.90
CA GLY A 86 -3.99 2.34 -3.33
C GLY A 86 -5.00 2.26 -2.21
N ASP A 87 -5.65 1.13 -2.15
CA ASP A 87 -6.52 0.81 -1.04
C ASP A 87 -5.66 0.39 0.15
N CYS A 88 -6.11 0.74 1.33
CA CYS A 88 -5.51 0.32 2.57
C CYS A 88 -6.54 -0.38 3.43
N TYR A 89 -6.16 -1.52 3.98
CA TYR A 89 -7.00 -2.33 4.85
C TYR A 89 -6.32 -2.53 6.20
N PHE A 90 -7.12 -2.48 7.26
CA PHE A 90 -6.70 -2.76 8.61
C PHE A 90 -7.38 -4.03 9.09
N THR A 91 -6.60 -5.02 9.51
CA THR A 91 -7.09 -6.30 10.04
C THR A 91 -6.64 -6.45 11.49
N PRO A 92 -7.56 -6.56 12.46
CA PRO A 92 -7.19 -6.84 13.84
C PRO A 92 -6.65 -8.26 13.96
N LEU A 93 -5.59 -8.41 14.75
CA LEU A 93 -5.00 -9.69 15.12
C LEU A 93 -5.22 -9.95 16.64
N PRO A 94 -5.04 -11.20 17.12
CA PRO A 94 -5.05 -11.51 18.54
C PRO A 94 -4.07 -10.64 19.35
N ASN A 95 -4.29 -10.53 20.67
CA ASN A 95 -3.41 -9.82 21.60
C ASN A 95 -3.16 -8.33 21.27
N ASN A 96 -4.18 -7.63 20.74
CA ASN A 96 -4.04 -6.24 20.27
C ASN A 96 -3.03 -6.04 19.14
N GLY A 97 -2.69 -7.11 18.43
CA GLY A 97 -1.95 -7.03 17.20
C GLY A 97 -2.81 -6.53 16.04
N TYR A 98 -2.16 -6.19 14.95
CA TYR A 98 -2.83 -5.77 13.73
C TYR A 98 -1.98 -6.09 12.51
N ALA A 99 -2.66 -6.19 11.38
CA ALA A 99 -2.04 -6.24 10.07
C ALA A 99 -2.53 -5.04 9.24
N LEU A 100 -1.64 -4.48 8.46
CA LEU A 100 -1.94 -3.44 7.47
C LEU A 100 -1.68 -3.99 6.08
N THR A 101 -2.62 -3.78 5.18
CA THR A 101 -2.47 -4.14 3.77
C THR A 101 -2.57 -2.89 2.92
N VAL A 102 -1.59 -2.65 2.08
CA VAL A 102 -1.59 -1.56 1.09
C VAL A 102 -1.53 -2.18 -0.29
N ILE A 103 -2.46 -1.80 -1.15
CA ILE A 103 -2.55 -2.30 -2.51
C ILE A 103 -2.34 -1.14 -3.47
N GLY A 104 -1.28 -1.22 -4.27
CA GLY A 104 -1.01 -0.32 -5.37
C GLY A 104 -1.63 -0.81 -6.68
N ARG A 105 -1.12 -0.31 -7.79
CA ARG A 105 -1.57 -0.71 -9.12
C ARG A 105 -0.97 -2.06 -9.55
N HIS A 106 0.30 -2.28 -9.26
CA HIS A 106 1.06 -3.48 -9.64
C HIS A 106 1.51 -4.28 -8.43
N TYR A 107 1.81 -3.60 -7.34
CA TYR A 107 2.35 -4.17 -6.11
C TYR A 107 1.44 -3.95 -4.92
N GLY A 108 1.61 -4.79 -3.93
CA GLY A 108 1.00 -4.66 -2.63
C GLY A 108 1.98 -5.03 -1.53
N ALA A 109 1.68 -4.60 -0.31
CA ALA A 109 2.45 -4.91 0.87
C ALA A 109 1.52 -5.26 2.03
N VAL A 110 1.96 -6.19 2.86
CA VAL A 110 1.28 -6.57 4.11
C VAL A 110 2.29 -6.47 5.25
N TYR A 111 1.93 -5.70 6.26
CA TYR A 111 2.65 -5.60 7.51
C TYR A 111 1.92 -6.36 8.60
N ASP A 112 2.66 -7.12 9.38
CA ASP A 112 2.18 -7.84 10.54
C ASP A 112 2.88 -7.30 11.80
N SER A 113 2.12 -6.73 12.71
CA SER A 113 2.66 -6.12 13.94
C SER A 113 3.20 -7.15 14.94
N GLU A 114 2.80 -8.40 14.88
CA GLU A 114 3.29 -9.45 15.78
C GLU A 114 4.71 -9.89 15.39
N THR A 115 4.98 -9.96 14.10
CA THR A 115 6.30 -10.33 13.57
C THR A 115 7.19 -9.13 13.27
N GLY A 116 6.60 -7.94 13.10
CA GLY A 116 7.30 -6.74 12.64
C GLY A 116 7.76 -6.81 11.19
N CYS A 117 7.27 -7.78 10.42
CA CYS A 117 7.69 -8.03 9.04
C CYS A 117 6.77 -7.37 8.03
N ILE A 118 7.36 -6.84 6.96
CA ILE A 118 6.64 -6.40 5.77
C ILE A 118 6.88 -7.44 4.67
N ARG A 119 5.82 -7.98 4.12
CA ARG A 119 5.83 -8.85 2.94
C ARG A 119 5.32 -8.06 1.75
N THR A 120 6.02 -8.14 0.63
CA THR A 120 5.64 -7.48 -0.62
C THR A 120 5.35 -8.52 -1.69
N GLY A 121 4.44 -8.24 -2.57
CA GLY A 121 4.05 -9.10 -3.68
C GLY A 121 3.33 -8.33 -4.77
N ASN A 122 2.74 -9.02 -5.73
CA ASN A 122 1.87 -8.36 -6.68
C ASN A 122 0.56 -7.91 -5.96
N ALA A 123 -0.09 -6.89 -6.52
CA ALA A 123 -1.29 -6.31 -5.91
C ALA A 123 -2.41 -7.35 -5.71
N TYR A 124 -2.47 -8.35 -6.57
CA TYR A 124 -3.50 -9.38 -6.51
C TYR A 124 -3.29 -10.35 -5.34
N THR A 125 -2.06 -10.82 -5.13
CA THR A 125 -1.73 -11.72 -4.01
C THR A 125 -1.76 -11.02 -2.66
N ALA A 126 -1.44 -9.74 -2.61
CA ALA A 126 -1.53 -8.97 -1.38
C ALA A 126 -2.99 -8.74 -0.93
N ALA A 127 -3.93 -8.63 -1.89
CA ALA A 127 -5.34 -8.42 -1.60
C ALA A 127 -6.06 -9.67 -1.05
N TRP A 128 -5.64 -10.85 -1.48
CA TRP A 128 -6.40 -12.09 -1.25
C TRP A 128 -5.66 -13.09 -0.38
N GLY A 129 -4.54 -12.72 0.18
CA GLY A 129 -3.69 -13.49 1.10
C GLY A 129 -4.01 -14.98 1.24
N ASP A 130 -3.07 -15.83 0.94
CA ASP A 130 -3.18 -17.26 1.29
C ASP A 130 -3.13 -17.47 2.80
#